data_0b7311cfb38ef39fdba65f21cb253bb1
#
_entry.id   0b7311cfb38ef39fdba65f21cb253bb1
#
_cell.length_a   1.000
_cell.length_b   1.000
_cell.length_c   1.000
_cell.angle_alpha   90.00
_cell.angle_beta   90.00
_cell.angle_gamma   90.00
#
_symmetry.space_group_name_H-M   'P 1'
#
loop_
_entity.id
_entity.type
_entity.pdbx_description
1 polymer ?
#
loop_
_entity_poly.entity_id
_entity_poly.type
_entity_poly.pdbx_seq_one_letter_code
_entity_poly.pdbx_strand_id
1 'polypeptide(L)'
;MASHPPALSAPDGDRQPLLGYTMAVIWAIALAKLLLHIYFNNRYGYFRDEFDYMSCGDHLQWGYVDQPPLVPFLIHICRALLGDSLRSIRFIPAVASSLLVVQTAVLARELGGRRYAVLLSAVCAVIVPQYLSNGSLLGTNCLEPNLWMGCAYFAILAIKQGNPRYWLWFGVCAGIGLENKYTIAIFGLGMVVGLLLTEQRRAFLSQWIWLGGLAAFLIFLPNLLWNIHYDWPFVQLMHAIRAEGRDVVWGPAQFFFQQVLVTNPLVAPLWLGGLFALLFSARLRPYRLLGWSYLVTYTILFLLHGKNYYLAPIYPMLLAAGAVALEHWLDHPRLDRPGLDRPRLDRPESAAPRLQWLKPTIVIVLVASGIHLMPIVVPVLSPEHFLAYTKTLPFKLPVNEYSHARAALPQWYSDQFGWKEIADEAEVAWNRIPVEQRSDCAIFAQDYGQAGAIDFFGRAHGLPPALSGDRTYWLWGTHGYSGNCMIVLGDRRERLQQLFNQVEYVGTSADNPWALESQIGVYICKGAKFGTLTQLWPQLKRWR
;
A
#
# COMPACT_ATOMS: atom_id res chain seq x y z
N MET A 1 3.84 23.76 44.03
CA MET A 1 4.79 24.54 43.22
C MET A 1 5.75 23.54 42.57
N ALA A 2 5.54 23.21 41.32
CA ALA A 2 6.41 22.34 40.56
C ALA A 2 7.18 23.21 39.56
N SER A 3 8.50 23.28 39.74
CA SER A 3 9.44 24.01 38.92
C SER A 3 9.45 23.46 37.48
N HIS A 4 9.11 24.29 36.52
CA HIS A 4 9.33 24.03 35.10
C HIS A 4 10.85 23.97 34.83
N PRO A 5 11.35 22.99 34.04
CA PRO A 5 12.70 23.05 33.53
C PRO A 5 12.83 24.20 32.51
N PRO A 6 13.98 24.91 32.47
CA PRO A 6 14.16 26.05 31.58
C PRO A 6 14.14 25.62 30.11
N ALA A 7 13.37 26.38 29.32
CA ALA A 7 13.39 26.28 27.87
C ALA A 7 14.78 26.63 27.34
N LEU A 8 15.41 25.71 26.64
CA LEU A 8 16.66 25.95 25.89
C LEU A 8 16.37 26.89 24.71
N SER A 9 16.46 28.17 24.92
CA SER A 9 16.51 29.17 23.85
C SER A 9 17.91 29.16 23.21
N ALA A 10 17.99 28.67 21.99
CA ALA A 10 19.15 28.81 21.11
C ALA A 10 18.90 29.98 20.14
N PRO A 11 19.96 30.75 19.73
CA PRO A 11 19.79 31.93 18.88
C PRO A 11 19.30 31.53 17.47
N ASP A 12 18.14 32.02 17.09
CA ASP A 12 17.36 31.62 15.90
C ASP A 12 17.77 32.33 14.59
N GLY A 13 18.73 33.26 14.62
CA GLY A 13 19.01 34.18 13.49
C GLY A 13 19.56 33.50 12.22
N ASP A 14 20.49 32.56 12.35
CA ASP A 14 21.20 31.95 11.21
C ASP A 14 20.62 30.61 10.70
N ARG A 15 19.61 30.05 11.38
CA ARG A 15 19.09 28.72 11.06
C ARG A 15 17.95 28.72 10.04
N GLN A 16 17.18 29.80 9.92
CA GLN A 16 15.98 29.87 9.09
C GLN A 16 16.25 29.81 7.57
N PRO A 17 17.19 30.58 6.97
CA PRO A 17 17.39 30.53 5.51
C PRO A 17 17.96 29.20 5.03
N LEU A 18 18.80 28.55 5.84
CA LEU A 18 19.42 27.27 5.52
C LEU A 18 18.42 26.08 5.59
N LEU A 19 17.39 26.20 6.42
CA LEU A 19 16.31 25.22 6.53
C LEU A 19 15.35 25.34 5.35
N GLY A 20 15.07 26.56 4.89
CA GLY A 20 14.28 26.84 3.69
C GLY A 20 14.88 26.18 2.43
N TYR A 21 16.20 26.33 2.23
CA TYR A 21 16.90 25.68 1.12
C TYR A 21 16.83 24.16 1.18
N THR A 22 17.00 23.56 2.37
CA THR A 22 16.90 22.10 2.54
C THR A 22 15.49 21.60 2.17
N MET A 23 14.44 22.31 2.60
CA MET A 23 13.07 21.93 2.24
C MET A 23 12.78 22.09 0.74
N ALA A 24 13.36 23.10 0.08
CA ALA A 24 13.26 23.23 -1.39
C ALA A 24 13.89 22.03 -2.11
N VAL A 25 15.06 21.55 -1.63
CA VAL A 25 15.70 20.33 -2.17
C VAL A 25 14.80 19.11 -1.94
N ILE A 26 14.16 18.96 -0.78
CA ILE A 26 13.22 17.86 -0.50
C ILE A 26 12.03 17.88 -1.48
N TRP A 27 11.45 19.05 -1.72
CA TRP A 27 10.37 19.18 -2.70
C TRP A 27 10.84 18.88 -4.13
N ALA A 28 12.06 19.25 -4.50
CA ALA A 28 12.64 18.88 -5.79
C ALA A 28 12.82 17.36 -5.93
N ILE A 29 13.27 16.68 -4.86
CA ILE A 29 13.38 15.20 -4.82
C ILE A 29 11.99 14.56 -4.93
N ALA A 30 10.99 15.07 -4.22
CA ALA A 30 9.61 14.58 -4.31
C ALA A 30 9.02 14.78 -5.71
N LEU A 31 9.26 15.93 -6.33
CA LEU A 31 8.86 16.20 -7.71
C LEU A 31 9.56 15.26 -8.70
N ALA A 32 10.86 15.00 -8.54
CA ALA A 32 11.58 14.05 -9.39
C ALA A 32 10.98 12.64 -9.28
N LYS A 33 10.60 12.20 -8.06
CA LYS A 33 9.91 10.92 -7.85
C LYS A 33 8.52 10.90 -8.51
N LEU A 34 7.76 11.99 -8.41
CA LEU A 34 6.46 12.13 -9.08
C LEU A 34 6.62 11.98 -10.61
N LEU A 35 7.56 12.70 -11.20
CA LEU A 35 7.82 12.65 -12.64
C LEU A 35 8.29 11.27 -13.09
N LEU A 36 9.10 10.58 -12.28
CA LEU A 36 9.50 9.20 -12.52
C LEU A 36 8.27 8.29 -12.63
N HIS A 37 7.35 8.35 -11.66
CA HIS A 37 6.13 7.54 -11.69
C HIS A 37 5.22 7.91 -12.86
N ILE A 38 4.96 9.19 -13.12
CA ILE A 38 4.14 9.63 -14.27
C ILE A 38 4.72 9.11 -15.59
N TYR A 39 6.05 9.07 -15.73
CA TYR A 39 6.71 8.58 -16.94
C TYR A 39 6.57 7.07 -17.11
N PHE A 40 6.86 6.28 -16.04
CA PHE A 40 6.93 4.83 -16.14
C PHE A 40 5.57 4.13 -15.92
N ASN A 41 4.62 4.74 -15.24
CA ASN A 41 3.32 4.13 -14.92
C ASN A 41 2.41 3.83 -16.13
N ASN A 42 2.83 4.18 -17.33
CA ASN A 42 2.12 3.89 -18.59
C ASN A 42 2.75 2.73 -19.40
N ARG A 43 3.72 2.00 -18.86
CA ARG A 43 4.50 1.04 -19.67
C ARG A 43 3.90 -0.34 -19.77
N TYR A 44 3.33 -0.88 -18.70
CA TYR A 44 2.61 -2.15 -18.70
C TYR A 44 1.10 -1.88 -18.74
N GLY A 45 0.27 -2.92 -18.69
CA GLY A 45 -1.17 -2.79 -18.66
C GLY A 45 -1.74 -2.43 -17.28
N TYR A 46 -3.05 -2.52 -17.15
CA TYR A 46 -3.76 -2.35 -15.88
C TYR A 46 -3.53 -3.56 -14.99
N PHE A 47 -3.27 -3.32 -13.71
CA PHE A 47 -3.15 -4.38 -12.72
C PHE A 47 -4.54 -4.89 -12.33
N ARG A 48 -4.67 -6.19 -12.08
CA ARG A 48 -5.94 -6.85 -11.78
C ARG A 48 -6.79 -6.09 -10.76
N ASP A 49 -6.19 -5.71 -9.63
CA ASP A 49 -6.94 -5.01 -8.58
C ASP A 49 -7.34 -3.58 -8.99
N GLU A 50 -6.68 -2.93 -9.96
CA GLU A 50 -7.07 -1.62 -10.45
C GLU A 50 -8.46 -1.65 -11.10
N PHE A 51 -8.83 -2.76 -11.76
CA PHE A 51 -10.18 -2.94 -12.28
C PHE A 51 -11.23 -3.00 -11.17
N ASP A 52 -10.95 -3.71 -10.06
CA ASP A 52 -11.86 -3.75 -8.92
C ASP A 52 -12.06 -2.36 -8.30
N TYR A 53 -10.97 -1.59 -8.08
CA TYR A 53 -11.07 -0.22 -7.59
C TYR A 53 -11.86 0.70 -8.52
N MET A 54 -11.71 0.54 -9.84
CA MET A 54 -12.45 1.32 -10.84
C MET A 54 -13.93 0.95 -10.84
N SER A 55 -14.26 -0.34 -10.82
CA SER A 55 -15.64 -0.82 -10.76
C SER A 55 -16.32 -0.41 -9.45
N CYS A 56 -15.63 -0.51 -8.32
CA CYS A 56 -16.10 0.02 -7.04
C CYS A 56 -16.29 1.55 -7.08
N GLY A 57 -15.43 2.27 -7.80
CA GLY A 57 -15.56 3.71 -8.04
C GLY A 57 -16.77 4.09 -8.89
N ASP A 58 -17.16 3.22 -9.83
CA ASP A 58 -18.39 3.39 -10.62
C ASP A 58 -19.66 3.08 -9.80
N HIS A 59 -19.53 2.32 -8.70
CA HIS A 59 -20.62 1.90 -7.79
C HIS A 59 -20.31 2.32 -6.35
N LEU A 60 -20.29 3.63 -6.08
CA LEU A 60 -19.89 4.17 -4.78
C LEU A 60 -20.77 3.67 -3.64
N GLN A 61 -20.12 3.08 -2.62
CA GLN A 61 -20.72 2.59 -1.38
C GLN A 61 -19.82 2.95 -0.19
N TRP A 62 -20.31 2.75 1.03
CA TRP A 62 -19.54 2.98 2.26
C TRP A 62 -18.59 1.84 2.63
N GLY A 63 -18.50 0.81 1.81
CA GLY A 63 -17.59 -0.31 1.96
C GLY A 63 -17.71 -1.29 0.81
N TYR A 64 -16.76 -2.21 0.72
CA TYR A 64 -16.68 -3.27 -0.27
C TYR A 64 -16.18 -4.54 0.42
N VAL A 65 -16.23 -5.69 -0.26
CA VAL A 65 -15.91 -6.99 0.36
C VAL A 65 -14.48 -7.03 0.93
N ASP A 66 -13.52 -6.49 0.21
CA ASP A 66 -12.10 -6.59 0.56
C ASP A 66 -11.45 -5.25 0.95
N GLN A 67 -12.21 -4.14 0.88
CA GLN A 67 -11.64 -2.81 1.08
C GLN A 67 -12.63 -1.77 1.60
N PRO A 68 -12.17 -0.79 2.38
CA PRO A 68 -12.92 0.42 2.70
C PRO A 68 -13.07 1.37 1.49
N PRO A 69 -13.91 2.43 1.59
CA PRO A 69 -14.37 3.22 0.44
C PRO A 69 -13.40 4.29 -0.07
N LEU A 70 -12.32 4.63 0.66
CA LEU A 70 -11.51 5.82 0.33
C LEU A 70 -10.89 5.75 -1.07
N VAL A 71 -10.26 4.62 -1.43
CA VAL A 71 -9.61 4.49 -2.75
C VAL A 71 -10.63 4.47 -3.88
N PRO A 72 -11.74 3.69 -3.82
CA PRO A 72 -12.84 3.81 -4.79
C PRO A 72 -13.39 5.22 -4.96
N PHE A 73 -13.58 5.97 -3.87
CA PHE A 73 -14.04 7.35 -3.94
C PHE A 73 -13.03 8.27 -4.62
N LEU A 74 -11.74 8.15 -4.29
CA LEU A 74 -10.68 8.96 -4.90
C LEU A 74 -10.49 8.65 -6.37
N ILE A 75 -10.56 7.38 -6.78
CA ILE A 75 -10.42 7.03 -8.19
C ILE A 75 -11.64 7.47 -9.00
N HIS A 76 -12.84 7.45 -8.44
CA HIS A 76 -14.03 8.03 -9.07
C HIS A 76 -13.80 9.51 -9.43
N ILE A 77 -13.32 10.32 -8.48
CA ILE A 77 -13.00 11.73 -8.71
C ILE A 77 -11.86 11.87 -9.73
N CYS A 78 -10.80 11.07 -9.60
CA CYS A 78 -9.64 11.15 -10.48
C CYS A 78 -10.03 10.86 -11.94
N ARG A 79 -10.82 9.81 -12.18
CA ARG A 79 -11.33 9.45 -13.51
C ARG A 79 -12.25 10.53 -14.08
N ALA A 80 -13.12 11.11 -13.26
CA ALA A 80 -14.00 12.21 -13.68
C ALA A 80 -13.22 13.46 -14.12
N LEU A 81 -12.07 13.74 -13.50
CA LEU A 81 -11.27 14.94 -13.80
C LEU A 81 -10.21 14.71 -14.88
N LEU A 82 -9.58 13.53 -14.92
CA LEU A 82 -8.40 13.24 -15.74
C LEU A 82 -8.66 12.15 -16.82
N GLY A 83 -9.84 11.53 -16.82
CA GLY A 83 -10.21 10.45 -17.74
C GLY A 83 -9.65 9.08 -17.34
N ASP A 84 -9.79 8.08 -18.22
CA ASP A 84 -9.57 6.66 -17.95
C ASP A 84 -8.19 6.13 -18.41
N SER A 85 -7.17 6.98 -18.52
CA SER A 85 -5.82 6.51 -18.88
C SER A 85 -5.08 5.89 -17.69
N LEU A 86 -4.12 5.01 -17.96
CA LEU A 86 -3.22 4.46 -16.92
C LEU A 86 -2.53 5.55 -16.08
N ARG A 87 -2.13 6.66 -16.73
CA ARG A 87 -1.52 7.78 -16.01
C ARG A 87 -2.51 8.46 -15.07
N SER A 88 -3.76 8.58 -15.48
CA SER A 88 -4.83 9.13 -14.66
C SER A 88 -5.09 8.24 -13.43
N ILE A 89 -5.29 6.94 -13.65
CA ILE A 89 -5.59 5.97 -12.59
C ILE A 89 -4.44 5.87 -11.59
N ARG A 90 -3.19 5.90 -12.06
CA ARG A 90 -1.98 5.83 -11.24
C ARG A 90 -1.47 7.20 -10.76
N PHE A 91 -2.22 8.27 -10.98
CA PHE A 91 -1.85 9.61 -10.51
C PHE A 91 -1.87 9.71 -8.98
N ILE A 92 -2.93 9.16 -8.35
CA ILE A 92 -3.06 9.15 -6.88
C ILE A 92 -1.88 8.43 -6.20
N PRO A 93 -1.52 7.18 -6.58
CA PRO A 93 -0.34 6.51 -6.04
C PRO A 93 0.96 7.31 -6.27
N ALA A 94 1.15 7.89 -7.44
CA ALA A 94 2.34 8.68 -7.74
C ALA A 94 2.49 9.90 -6.83
N VAL A 95 1.39 10.63 -6.59
CA VAL A 95 1.34 11.77 -5.67
C VAL A 95 1.57 11.31 -4.23
N ALA A 96 0.88 10.26 -3.76
CA ALA A 96 1.02 9.75 -2.41
C ALA A 96 2.47 9.31 -2.12
N SER A 97 3.07 8.54 -3.03
CA SER A 97 4.47 8.09 -2.91
C SER A 97 5.47 9.25 -2.89
N SER A 98 5.19 10.32 -3.62
CA SER A 98 6.02 11.54 -3.63
C SER A 98 5.86 12.36 -2.37
N LEU A 99 4.64 12.51 -1.85
CA LEU A 99 4.38 13.18 -0.57
C LEU A 99 5.02 12.44 0.62
N LEU A 100 5.14 11.10 0.55
CA LEU A 100 5.81 10.32 1.58
C LEU A 100 7.28 10.73 1.77
N VAL A 101 7.96 11.17 0.69
CA VAL A 101 9.33 11.71 0.77
C VAL A 101 9.36 12.96 1.67
N VAL A 102 8.42 13.87 1.46
CA VAL A 102 8.32 15.10 2.26
C VAL A 102 7.96 14.78 3.71
N GLN A 103 6.98 13.89 3.92
CA GLN A 103 6.56 13.50 5.27
C GLN A 103 7.71 12.85 6.06
N THR A 104 8.48 11.95 5.44
CA THR A 104 9.62 11.30 6.09
C THR A 104 10.71 12.31 6.48
N ALA A 105 11.00 13.28 5.59
CA ALA A 105 11.93 14.36 5.87
C ALA A 105 11.46 15.28 7.01
N VAL A 106 10.15 15.61 7.03
CA VAL A 106 9.53 16.40 8.10
C VAL A 106 9.62 15.65 9.43
N LEU A 107 9.33 14.34 9.47
CA LEU A 107 9.49 13.53 10.68
C LEU A 107 10.92 13.57 11.21
N ALA A 108 11.93 13.43 10.33
CA ALA A 108 13.33 13.51 10.74
C ALA A 108 13.66 14.89 11.37
N ARG A 109 13.14 15.97 10.77
CA ARG A 109 13.26 17.32 11.33
C ARG A 109 12.61 17.44 12.70
N GLU A 110 11.37 16.94 12.86
CA GLU A 110 10.64 17.04 14.12
C GLU A 110 11.29 16.21 15.24
N LEU A 111 11.94 15.09 14.90
CA LEU A 111 12.77 14.30 15.81
C LEU A 111 14.13 14.95 16.15
N GLY A 112 14.40 16.14 15.63
CA GLY A 112 15.62 16.92 15.92
C GLY A 112 16.80 16.67 14.99
N GLY A 113 16.54 16.10 13.80
CA GLY A 113 17.50 15.97 12.72
C GLY A 113 17.88 17.32 12.11
N ARG A 114 19.14 17.43 11.69
CA ARG A 114 19.67 18.55 10.91
C ARG A 114 19.56 18.22 9.42
N ARG A 115 20.32 18.94 8.60
CA ARG A 115 20.27 18.82 7.13
C ARG A 115 20.53 17.41 6.61
N TYR A 116 21.56 16.75 7.14
CA TYR A 116 21.93 15.42 6.67
C TYR A 116 20.86 14.38 6.99
N ALA A 117 20.33 14.36 8.21
CA ALA A 117 19.25 13.46 8.59
C ALA A 117 17.98 13.68 7.75
N VAL A 118 17.62 14.94 7.50
CA VAL A 118 16.46 15.30 6.68
C VAL A 118 16.65 14.84 5.23
N LEU A 119 17.82 15.06 4.63
CA LEU A 119 18.13 14.61 3.27
C LEU A 119 18.23 13.09 3.17
N LEU A 120 18.90 12.43 4.12
CA LEU A 120 19.07 10.98 4.14
C LEU A 120 17.71 10.26 4.26
N SER A 121 16.85 10.72 5.15
CA SER A 121 15.52 10.15 5.33
C SER A 121 14.65 10.29 4.08
N ALA A 122 14.73 11.43 3.37
CA ALA A 122 14.08 11.65 2.08
C ALA A 122 14.62 10.70 1.01
N VAL A 123 15.94 10.56 0.89
CA VAL A 123 16.56 9.61 -0.05
C VAL A 123 16.08 8.18 0.22
N CYS A 124 16.04 7.76 1.48
CA CYS A 124 15.51 6.43 1.84
C CYS A 124 14.05 6.26 1.42
N ALA A 125 13.20 7.28 1.62
CA ALA A 125 11.81 7.23 1.17
C ALA A 125 11.64 7.17 -0.37
N VAL A 126 12.65 7.61 -1.14
CA VAL A 126 12.67 7.44 -2.60
C VAL A 126 13.03 6.01 -3.00
N ILE A 127 14.09 5.45 -2.39
CA ILE A 127 14.77 4.25 -2.90
C ILE A 127 14.24 2.92 -2.32
N VAL A 128 13.39 2.97 -1.29
CA VAL A 128 12.76 1.76 -0.74
C VAL A 128 11.85 1.14 -1.79
N PRO A 129 12.08 -0.14 -2.20
CA PRO A 129 11.32 -0.80 -3.26
C PRO A 129 9.81 -0.78 -3.01
N GLN A 130 9.37 -1.01 -1.76
CA GLN A 130 7.94 -0.99 -1.44
C GLN A 130 7.30 0.38 -1.70
N TYR A 131 7.99 1.50 -1.45
CA TYR A 131 7.43 2.83 -1.72
C TYR A 131 7.48 3.22 -3.21
N LEU A 132 8.39 2.62 -3.96
CA LEU A 132 8.37 2.70 -5.42
C LEU A 132 7.20 1.89 -5.99
N SER A 133 6.96 0.67 -5.50
CA SER A 133 5.80 -0.15 -5.86
C SER A 133 4.48 0.57 -5.56
N ASN A 134 4.34 1.13 -4.36
CA ASN A 134 3.15 1.89 -3.94
C ASN A 134 2.88 3.13 -4.81
N GLY A 135 3.87 3.68 -5.48
CA GLY A 135 3.72 4.79 -6.43
C GLY A 135 3.36 4.35 -7.85
N SER A 136 3.40 3.05 -8.13
CA SER A 136 3.23 2.49 -9.48
C SER A 136 1.88 1.78 -9.69
N LEU A 137 1.18 1.40 -8.61
CA LEU A 137 -0.08 0.65 -8.67
C LEU A 137 -1.14 1.32 -7.79
N LEU A 138 -2.36 1.43 -8.31
CA LEU A 138 -3.51 1.89 -7.52
C LEU A 138 -3.93 0.80 -6.54
N GLY A 139 -4.15 1.17 -5.30
CA GLY A 139 -4.66 0.29 -4.25
C GLY A 139 -4.54 0.94 -2.88
N THR A 140 -5.09 0.30 -1.85
CA THR A 140 -5.07 0.82 -0.47
C THR A 140 -3.65 1.04 0.07
N ASN A 141 -2.67 0.29 -0.47
CA ASN A 141 -1.27 0.40 -0.05
C ASN A 141 -0.62 1.75 -0.41
N CYS A 142 -1.13 2.46 -1.43
CA CYS A 142 -0.50 3.70 -1.88
C CYS A 142 -0.65 4.85 -0.88
N LEU A 143 -1.80 4.97 -0.19
CA LEU A 143 -2.08 6.01 0.80
C LEU A 143 -1.72 5.61 2.23
N GLU A 144 -1.65 4.32 2.51
CA GLU A 144 -1.47 3.77 3.85
C GLU A 144 -0.24 4.34 4.58
N PRO A 145 0.97 4.42 3.96
CA PRO A 145 2.14 5.01 4.62
C PRO A 145 1.94 6.48 4.98
N ASN A 146 1.25 7.25 4.14
CA ASN A 146 0.99 8.67 4.40
C ASN A 146 0.10 8.89 5.62
N LEU A 147 -0.91 8.04 5.80
CA LEU A 147 -1.86 8.14 6.91
C LEU A 147 -1.22 7.69 8.24
N TRP A 148 -0.40 6.61 8.21
CA TRP A 148 0.35 6.21 9.40
C TRP A 148 1.38 7.28 9.80
N MET A 149 2.05 7.88 8.81
CA MET A 149 3.00 8.98 9.07
C MET A 149 2.30 10.26 9.55
N GLY A 150 1.08 10.52 9.10
CA GLY A 150 0.22 11.57 9.66
C GLY A 150 -0.04 11.36 11.15
N CYS A 151 -0.42 10.15 11.55
CA CYS A 151 -0.58 9.77 12.95
C CYS A 151 0.73 9.95 13.75
N ALA A 152 1.85 9.42 13.25
CA ALA A 152 3.15 9.56 13.90
C ALA A 152 3.57 11.04 14.05
N TYR A 153 3.34 11.85 13.03
CA TYR A 153 3.65 13.28 13.03
C TYR A 153 2.86 14.03 14.12
N PHE A 154 1.55 13.83 14.20
CA PHE A 154 0.74 14.49 15.21
C PHE A 154 1.06 14.00 16.62
N ALA A 155 1.41 12.73 16.81
CA ALA A 155 1.91 12.21 18.08
C ALA A 155 3.24 12.89 18.49
N ILE A 156 4.18 13.04 17.55
CA ILE A 156 5.44 13.76 17.79
C ILE A 156 5.17 15.21 18.17
N LEU A 157 4.27 15.92 17.47
CA LEU A 157 3.92 17.30 17.78
C LEU A 157 3.25 17.44 19.15
N ALA A 158 2.34 16.53 19.51
CA ALA A 158 1.68 16.52 20.82
C ALA A 158 2.71 16.44 21.96
N ILE A 159 3.73 15.61 21.78
CA ILE A 159 4.81 15.42 22.76
C ILE A 159 5.77 16.62 22.76
N LYS A 160 6.25 17.01 21.59
CA LYS A 160 7.29 18.04 21.42
C LYS A 160 6.81 19.42 21.87
N GLN A 161 5.58 19.79 21.51
CA GLN A 161 5.03 21.10 21.81
C GLN A 161 4.20 21.11 23.11
N GLY A 162 3.97 19.95 23.73
CA GLY A 162 3.13 19.82 24.92
C GLY A 162 1.66 20.21 24.67
N ASN A 163 1.23 20.28 23.41
CA ASN A 163 -0.13 20.67 23.04
C ASN A 163 -1.00 19.43 22.77
N PRO A 164 -1.92 19.08 23.68
CA PRO A 164 -2.71 17.87 23.57
C PRO A 164 -3.73 17.91 22.41
N ARG A 165 -4.01 19.05 21.81
CA ARG A 165 -4.95 19.19 20.68
C ARG A 165 -4.49 18.38 19.46
N TYR A 166 -3.20 18.08 19.33
CA TYR A 166 -2.70 17.24 18.24
C TYR A 166 -3.20 15.79 18.30
N TRP A 167 -3.65 15.31 19.46
CA TRP A 167 -4.31 13.99 19.54
C TRP A 167 -5.64 13.94 18.79
N LEU A 168 -6.35 15.07 18.65
CA LEU A 168 -7.52 15.14 17.78
C LEU A 168 -7.13 14.88 16.30
N TRP A 169 -6.08 15.53 15.82
CA TRP A 169 -5.60 15.35 14.46
C TRP A 169 -5.01 13.95 14.20
N PHE A 170 -4.39 13.36 15.23
CA PHE A 170 -4.03 11.93 15.20
C PHE A 170 -5.28 11.09 14.93
N GLY A 171 -6.36 11.32 15.66
CA GLY A 171 -7.62 10.59 15.49
C GLY A 171 -8.25 10.79 14.10
N VAL A 172 -8.22 12.02 13.57
CA VAL A 172 -8.69 12.29 12.20
C VAL A 172 -7.88 11.49 11.17
N CYS A 173 -6.55 11.50 11.27
CA CYS A 173 -5.70 10.68 10.38
C CYS A 173 -5.98 9.19 10.53
N ALA A 174 -6.18 8.69 11.76
CA ALA A 174 -6.51 7.29 12.02
C ALA A 174 -7.87 6.92 11.43
N GLY A 175 -8.89 7.77 11.56
CA GLY A 175 -10.22 7.57 10.98
C GLY A 175 -10.20 7.51 9.45
N ILE A 176 -9.54 8.48 8.81
CA ILE A 176 -9.33 8.44 7.34
C ILE A 176 -8.53 7.19 6.95
N GLY A 177 -7.58 6.78 7.79
CA GLY A 177 -6.80 5.57 7.57
C GLY A 177 -7.63 4.29 7.64
N LEU A 178 -8.63 4.23 8.53
CA LEU A 178 -9.60 3.12 8.58
C LEU A 178 -10.47 3.07 7.33
N GLU A 179 -10.82 4.22 6.75
CA GLU A 179 -11.52 4.31 5.46
C GLU A 179 -10.62 3.95 4.26
N ASN A 180 -9.30 3.85 4.46
CA ASN A 180 -8.35 3.37 3.47
C ASN A 180 -8.07 1.87 3.62
N LYS A 181 -7.68 1.43 4.83
CA LYS A 181 -7.31 0.04 5.10
C LYS A 181 -7.33 -0.28 6.60
N TYR A 182 -7.91 -1.42 6.97
CA TYR A 182 -8.10 -1.80 8.38
C TYR A 182 -6.80 -2.03 9.16
N THR A 183 -5.67 -2.25 8.49
CA THR A 183 -4.35 -2.47 9.13
C THR A 183 -3.88 -1.30 10.00
N ILE A 184 -4.36 -0.07 9.76
CA ILE A 184 -4.07 1.07 10.63
C ILE A 184 -4.60 0.89 12.06
N ALA A 185 -5.63 0.05 12.27
CA ALA A 185 -6.11 -0.30 13.60
C ALA A 185 -5.03 -1.04 14.41
N ILE A 186 -4.24 -1.90 13.76
CA ILE A 186 -3.11 -2.61 14.39
C ILE A 186 -2.02 -1.61 14.79
N PHE A 187 -1.70 -0.67 13.91
CA PHE A 187 -0.78 0.43 14.24
C PHE A 187 -1.31 1.30 15.37
N GLY A 188 -2.60 1.66 15.35
CA GLY A 188 -3.27 2.40 16.42
C GLY A 188 -3.18 1.68 17.77
N LEU A 189 -3.41 0.36 17.79
CA LEU A 189 -3.20 -0.47 18.98
C LEU A 189 -1.73 -0.43 19.43
N GLY A 190 -0.78 -0.52 18.50
CA GLY A 190 0.64 -0.36 18.78
C GLY A 190 0.96 1.00 19.43
N MET A 191 0.33 2.08 18.94
CA MET A 191 0.48 3.42 19.52
C MET A 191 -0.10 3.51 20.93
N VAL A 192 -1.28 2.92 21.17
CA VAL A 192 -1.90 2.85 22.51
C VAL A 192 -1.00 2.10 23.48
N VAL A 193 -0.49 0.93 23.11
CA VAL A 193 0.46 0.16 23.93
C VAL A 193 1.74 0.96 24.18
N GLY A 194 2.28 1.62 23.14
CA GLY A 194 3.45 2.47 23.27
C GLY A 194 3.24 3.64 24.24
N LEU A 195 2.06 4.28 24.22
CA LEU A 195 1.69 5.30 25.20
C LEU A 195 1.66 4.74 26.63
N LEU A 196 1.03 3.58 26.84
CA LEU A 196 0.90 2.95 28.15
C LEU A 196 2.25 2.57 28.76
N LEU A 197 3.18 2.08 27.93
CA LEU A 197 4.53 1.63 28.35
C LEU A 197 5.52 2.78 28.55
N THR A 198 5.11 4.03 28.30
CA THR A 198 6.00 5.20 28.38
C THR A 198 5.47 6.28 29.33
N GLU A 199 6.27 7.32 29.57
CA GLU A 199 5.84 8.50 30.33
C GLU A 199 4.66 9.21 29.65
N GLN A 200 4.44 8.96 28.37
CA GLN A 200 3.37 9.54 27.56
C GLN A 200 1.97 9.00 27.91
N ARG A 201 1.85 7.98 28.81
CA ARG A 201 0.56 7.49 29.35
C ARG A 201 -0.32 8.60 29.94
N ARG A 202 0.29 9.74 30.33
CA ARG A 202 -0.44 10.93 30.80
C ARG A 202 -1.36 11.54 29.73
N ALA A 203 -1.14 11.23 28.44
CA ALA A 203 -2.03 11.66 27.37
C ALA A 203 -3.47 11.19 27.58
N PHE A 204 -3.67 10.02 28.21
CA PHE A 204 -5.01 9.49 28.51
C PHE A 204 -5.79 10.33 29.57
N LEU A 205 -5.11 11.20 30.32
CA LEU A 205 -5.75 12.15 31.22
C LEU A 205 -6.31 13.39 30.49
N SER A 206 -5.92 13.57 29.21
CA SER A 206 -6.39 14.67 28.38
C SER A 206 -7.67 14.28 27.62
N GLN A 207 -8.67 15.16 27.61
CA GLN A 207 -9.87 14.97 26.79
C GLN A 207 -9.57 14.82 25.28
N TRP A 208 -8.47 15.41 24.81
CA TRP A 208 -8.14 15.46 23.38
C TRP A 208 -7.81 14.09 22.76
N ILE A 209 -7.26 13.16 23.53
CA ILE A 209 -7.03 11.80 23.03
C ILE A 209 -8.35 11.05 22.83
N TRP A 210 -9.32 11.27 23.74
CA TRP A 210 -10.67 10.68 23.65
C TRP A 210 -11.48 11.31 22.54
N LEU A 211 -11.37 12.64 22.36
CA LEU A 211 -11.96 13.34 21.21
C LEU A 211 -11.34 12.88 19.88
N GLY A 212 -10.03 12.57 19.87
CA GLY A 212 -9.37 11.95 18.72
C GLY A 212 -9.93 10.56 18.43
N GLY A 213 -10.08 9.72 19.46
CA GLY A 213 -10.72 8.41 19.32
C GLY A 213 -12.15 8.49 18.81
N LEU A 214 -12.93 9.44 19.34
CA LEU A 214 -14.30 9.70 18.86
C LEU A 214 -14.31 10.18 17.40
N ALA A 215 -13.41 11.09 17.02
CA ALA A 215 -13.29 11.53 15.63
C ALA A 215 -12.95 10.38 14.69
N ALA A 216 -12.00 9.52 15.06
CA ALA A 216 -11.66 8.31 14.29
C ALA A 216 -12.88 7.38 14.14
N PHE A 217 -13.61 7.15 15.23
CA PHE A 217 -14.81 6.34 15.23
C PHE A 217 -15.92 6.93 14.35
N LEU A 218 -16.20 8.23 14.46
CA LEU A 218 -17.24 8.88 13.65
C LEU A 218 -16.91 8.88 12.15
N ILE A 219 -15.63 9.05 11.79
CA ILE A 219 -15.21 8.96 10.38
C ILE A 219 -15.41 7.54 9.88
N PHE A 220 -15.06 6.53 10.67
CA PHE A 220 -15.17 5.12 10.30
C PHE A 220 -16.60 4.56 10.41
N LEU A 221 -17.51 5.25 11.10
CA LEU A 221 -18.85 4.75 11.39
C LEU A 221 -19.66 4.34 10.16
N PRO A 222 -19.65 5.08 9.03
CA PRO A 222 -20.37 4.65 7.82
C PRO A 222 -19.90 3.28 7.29
N ASN A 223 -18.59 3.06 7.25
CA ASN A 223 -18.03 1.78 6.83
C ASN A 223 -18.34 0.66 7.84
N LEU A 224 -18.28 0.93 9.12
CA LEU A 224 -18.65 -0.02 10.17
C LEU A 224 -20.12 -0.47 10.02
N LEU A 225 -21.04 0.47 9.80
CA LEU A 225 -22.46 0.15 9.60
C LEU A 225 -22.68 -0.65 8.31
N TRP A 226 -21.94 -0.33 7.24
CA TRP A 226 -21.95 -1.10 6.01
C TRP A 226 -21.50 -2.55 6.24
N ASN A 227 -20.38 -2.76 6.97
CA ASN A 227 -19.88 -4.10 7.31
C ASN A 227 -20.90 -4.91 8.14
N ILE A 228 -21.56 -4.28 9.10
CA ILE A 228 -22.63 -4.92 9.89
C ILE A 228 -23.80 -5.32 9.00
N HIS A 229 -24.24 -4.43 8.09
CA HIS A 229 -25.35 -4.68 7.19
C HIS A 229 -25.11 -5.89 6.25
N TYR A 230 -23.88 -6.07 5.78
CA TYR A 230 -23.49 -7.15 4.87
C TYR A 230 -22.85 -8.36 5.58
N ASP A 231 -23.03 -8.48 6.90
CA ASP A 231 -22.52 -9.62 7.69
C ASP A 231 -21.00 -9.79 7.61
N TRP A 232 -20.25 -8.69 7.78
CA TRP A 232 -18.78 -8.68 7.86
C TRP A 232 -18.08 -9.35 6.67
N PRO A 233 -18.29 -8.90 5.44
CA PRO A 233 -17.81 -9.58 4.23
C PRO A 233 -16.28 -9.70 4.21
N PHE A 234 -15.55 -8.71 4.72
CA PHE A 234 -14.09 -8.80 4.84
C PHE A 234 -13.64 -9.96 5.74
N VAL A 235 -14.32 -10.20 6.85
CA VAL A 235 -13.98 -11.31 7.76
C VAL A 235 -14.26 -12.65 7.09
N GLN A 236 -15.39 -12.76 6.37
CA GLN A 236 -15.75 -13.97 5.61
C GLN A 236 -14.70 -14.25 4.51
N LEU A 237 -14.25 -13.21 3.79
CA LEU A 237 -13.19 -13.32 2.79
C LEU A 237 -11.87 -13.83 3.42
N MET A 238 -11.46 -13.27 4.57
CA MET A 238 -10.25 -13.73 5.27
C MET A 238 -10.34 -15.19 5.71
N HIS A 239 -11.53 -15.64 6.14
CA HIS A 239 -11.76 -17.05 6.47
C HIS A 239 -11.67 -17.94 5.24
N ALA A 240 -12.25 -17.53 4.09
CA ALA A 240 -12.18 -18.27 2.84
C ALA A 240 -10.73 -18.44 2.35
N ILE A 241 -9.94 -17.33 2.32
CA ILE A 241 -8.54 -17.34 1.93
C ILE A 241 -7.72 -18.32 2.78
N ARG A 242 -7.96 -18.35 4.11
CA ARG A 242 -7.27 -19.28 5.03
C ARG A 242 -7.71 -20.73 4.80
N ALA A 243 -9.00 -20.98 4.62
CA ALA A 243 -9.53 -22.32 4.38
C ALA A 243 -9.01 -22.93 3.07
N GLU A 244 -8.79 -22.11 2.06
CA GLU A 244 -8.20 -22.52 0.77
C GLU A 244 -6.67 -22.67 0.80
N GLY A 245 -6.00 -22.33 1.92
CA GLY A 245 -4.55 -22.43 2.04
C GLY A 245 -3.76 -21.50 1.11
N ARG A 246 -4.34 -20.36 0.73
CA ARG A 246 -3.73 -19.41 -0.22
C ARG A 246 -2.66 -18.51 0.41
N ASP A 247 -2.68 -18.38 1.74
CA ASP A 247 -1.72 -17.56 2.46
C ASP A 247 -0.32 -18.17 2.43
N VAL A 248 0.67 -17.33 2.18
CA VAL A 248 2.09 -17.69 2.36
C VAL A 248 2.45 -17.47 3.83
N VAL A 249 2.64 -18.56 4.56
CA VAL A 249 3.02 -18.52 5.97
C VAL A 249 4.53 -18.46 6.11
N TRP A 250 5.01 -17.37 6.73
CA TRP A 250 6.44 -17.14 6.96
C TRP A 250 6.85 -17.64 8.36
N GLY A 251 7.97 -18.35 8.46
CA GLY A 251 8.64 -18.56 9.74
C GLY A 251 9.23 -17.24 10.29
N PRO A 252 9.55 -17.17 11.61
CA PRO A 252 10.00 -15.91 12.24
C PRO A 252 11.21 -15.27 11.55
N ALA A 253 12.24 -16.06 11.25
CA ALA A 253 13.44 -15.58 10.56
C ALA A 253 13.13 -15.14 9.12
N GLN A 254 12.27 -15.89 8.43
CA GLN A 254 11.86 -15.55 7.07
C GLN A 254 11.05 -14.25 7.04
N PHE A 255 10.08 -14.08 7.95
CA PHE A 255 9.28 -12.85 8.03
C PHE A 255 10.17 -11.63 8.29
N PHE A 256 11.15 -11.74 9.20
CA PHE A 256 12.12 -10.69 9.44
C PHE A 256 12.96 -10.40 8.19
N PHE A 257 13.47 -11.44 7.52
CA PHE A 257 14.27 -11.27 6.31
C PHE A 257 13.47 -10.63 5.17
N GLN A 258 12.18 -10.95 5.06
CA GLN A 258 11.29 -10.26 4.12
C GLN A 258 11.22 -8.75 4.39
N GLN A 259 11.24 -8.31 5.67
CA GLN A 259 11.26 -6.87 6.01
C GLN A 259 12.55 -6.19 5.52
N VAL A 260 13.67 -6.89 5.57
CA VAL A 260 14.95 -6.40 5.02
C VAL A 260 14.86 -6.25 3.50
N LEU A 261 14.25 -7.21 2.80
CA LEU A 261 14.11 -7.18 1.34
C LEU A 261 13.17 -6.06 0.87
N VAL A 262 11.98 -5.93 1.47
CA VAL A 262 10.98 -4.93 1.05
C VAL A 262 11.44 -3.50 1.32
N THR A 263 12.35 -3.31 2.29
CA THR A 263 12.90 -1.99 2.64
C THR A 263 14.24 -1.67 1.96
N ASN A 264 14.79 -2.52 1.15
CA ASN A 264 16.15 -2.51 0.61
C ASN A 264 17.19 -2.95 1.67
N PRO A 265 17.96 -4.03 1.42
CA PRO A 265 18.94 -4.56 2.37
C PRO A 265 19.97 -3.54 2.87
N LEU A 266 20.38 -2.57 2.03
CA LEU A 266 21.32 -1.53 2.43
C LEU A 266 20.67 -0.40 3.26
N VAL A 267 19.35 -0.28 3.22
CA VAL A 267 18.58 0.64 4.07
C VAL A 267 18.25 0.00 5.42
N ALA A 268 18.24 -1.34 5.50
CA ALA A 268 17.86 -2.05 6.73
C ALA A 268 18.67 -1.63 7.98
N PRO A 269 19.99 -1.43 7.93
CA PRO A 269 20.74 -0.95 9.09
C PRO A 269 20.24 0.39 9.63
N LEU A 270 19.71 1.27 8.75
CA LEU A 270 19.23 2.58 9.16
C LEU A 270 17.93 2.48 9.96
N TRP A 271 16.92 1.71 9.51
CA TRP A 271 15.69 1.58 10.27
C TRP A 271 15.88 0.74 11.54
N LEU A 272 16.78 -0.27 11.55
CA LEU A 272 17.17 -1.00 12.76
C LEU A 272 17.85 -0.06 13.76
N GLY A 273 18.78 0.76 13.31
CA GLY A 273 19.41 1.80 14.13
C GLY A 273 18.39 2.81 14.66
N GLY A 274 17.36 3.15 13.85
CA GLY A 274 16.26 4.01 14.25
C GLY A 274 15.40 3.39 15.35
N LEU A 275 15.05 2.11 15.21
CA LEU A 275 14.33 1.36 16.23
C LEU A 275 15.13 1.31 17.55
N PHE A 276 16.41 0.97 17.46
CA PHE A 276 17.30 0.94 18.60
C PHE A 276 17.39 2.31 19.28
N ALA A 277 17.55 3.37 18.49
CA ALA A 277 17.64 4.74 19.02
C ALA A 277 16.33 5.20 19.67
N LEU A 278 15.18 4.87 19.13
CA LEU A 278 13.87 5.16 19.74
C LEU A 278 13.70 4.45 21.07
N LEU A 279 14.15 3.21 21.20
CA LEU A 279 13.96 2.42 22.42
C LEU A 279 14.98 2.77 23.51
N PHE A 280 16.23 3.06 23.15
CA PHE A 280 17.34 3.10 24.12
C PHE A 280 18.04 4.44 24.23
N SER A 281 18.00 5.33 23.21
CA SER A 281 18.66 6.62 23.26
C SER A 281 17.95 7.58 24.23
N ALA A 282 18.74 8.26 25.08
CA ALA A 282 18.24 9.31 25.95
C ALA A 282 17.64 10.49 25.17
N ARG A 283 18.21 10.80 24.00
CA ARG A 283 17.76 11.91 23.12
C ARG A 283 16.35 11.68 22.56
N LEU A 284 16.02 10.44 22.16
CA LEU A 284 14.72 10.07 21.58
C LEU A 284 13.78 9.47 22.63
N ARG A 285 14.16 9.48 23.90
CA ARG A 285 13.34 8.97 25.03
C ARG A 285 11.89 9.45 25.02
N PRO A 286 11.56 10.73 24.71
CA PRO A 286 10.17 11.19 24.65
C PRO A 286 9.33 10.46 23.60
N TYR A 287 9.95 9.95 22.53
CA TYR A 287 9.32 9.32 21.37
C TYR A 287 9.40 7.78 21.40
N ARG A 288 9.75 7.15 22.52
CA ARG A 288 9.83 5.68 22.68
C ARG A 288 8.56 4.96 22.29
N LEU A 289 7.41 5.61 22.41
CA LEU A 289 6.12 5.04 21.97
C LEU A 289 6.17 4.58 20.49
N LEU A 290 6.90 5.26 19.61
CA LEU A 290 7.05 4.87 18.20
C LEU A 290 7.83 3.57 18.06
N GLY A 291 8.85 3.35 18.88
CA GLY A 291 9.60 2.09 18.92
C GLY A 291 8.73 0.93 19.41
N TRP A 292 7.96 1.15 20.48
CA TRP A 292 7.01 0.15 20.99
C TRP A 292 5.89 -0.14 19.98
N SER A 293 5.39 0.89 19.30
CA SER A 293 4.34 0.68 18.28
C SER A 293 4.84 -0.22 17.15
N TYR A 294 6.11 -0.08 16.73
CA TYR A 294 6.70 -1.00 15.76
C TYR A 294 6.72 -2.45 16.27
N LEU A 295 7.23 -2.68 17.49
CA LEU A 295 7.33 -4.04 18.05
C LEU A 295 5.95 -4.71 18.16
N VAL A 296 4.95 -3.97 18.63
CA VAL A 296 3.57 -4.48 18.76
C VAL A 296 2.97 -4.77 17.38
N THR A 297 3.08 -3.84 16.45
CA THR A 297 2.55 -4.00 15.08
C THR A 297 3.21 -5.16 14.36
N TYR A 298 4.55 -5.28 14.45
CA TYR A 298 5.32 -6.40 13.91
C TYR A 298 4.82 -7.74 14.47
N THR A 299 4.69 -7.82 15.80
CA THR A 299 4.27 -9.06 16.47
C THR A 299 2.86 -9.47 16.06
N ILE A 300 1.92 -8.52 16.04
CA ILE A 300 0.54 -8.82 15.64
C ILE A 300 0.47 -9.25 14.19
N LEU A 301 1.10 -8.53 13.26
CA LEU A 301 1.10 -8.90 11.84
C LEU A 301 1.78 -10.25 11.60
N PHE A 302 2.86 -10.57 12.31
CA PHE A 302 3.48 -11.88 12.25
C PHE A 302 2.51 -12.99 12.73
N LEU A 303 1.87 -12.82 13.88
CA LEU A 303 0.92 -13.80 14.43
C LEU A 303 -0.34 -13.97 13.58
N LEU A 304 -0.76 -12.93 12.88
CA LEU A 304 -1.90 -12.97 11.97
C LEU A 304 -1.53 -13.49 10.56
N HIS A 305 -0.30 -13.94 10.33
CA HIS A 305 0.23 -14.36 9.02
C HIS A 305 0.08 -13.26 7.96
N GLY A 306 0.31 -11.99 8.34
CA GLY A 306 0.23 -10.86 7.43
C GLY A 306 1.24 -10.97 6.28
N LYS A 307 0.86 -10.45 5.11
CA LYS A 307 1.78 -10.35 3.97
C LYS A 307 2.99 -9.50 4.34
N ASN A 308 4.15 -9.80 3.75
CA ASN A 308 5.43 -9.17 4.07
C ASN A 308 5.41 -7.62 3.96
N TYR A 309 4.63 -7.05 3.06
CA TYR A 309 4.54 -5.61 2.83
C TYR A 309 3.53 -4.88 3.75
N TYR A 310 2.72 -5.59 4.55
CA TYR A 310 1.76 -4.94 5.47
C TYR A 310 2.44 -4.09 6.55
N LEU A 311 3.71 -4.38 6.85
CA LEU A 311 4.48 -3.59 7.80
C LEU A 311 5.16 -2.36 7.16
N ALA A 312 5.17 -2.25 5.82
CA ALA A 312 5.86 -1.17 5.13
C ALA A 312 5.45 0.26 5.55
N PRO A 313 4.17 0.54 5.89
CA PRO A 313 3.75 1.87 6.30
C PRO A 313 4.47 2.44 7.53
N ILE A 314 5.05 1.59 8.39
CA ILE A 314 5.68 2.01 9.65
C ILE A 314 7.14 2.45 9.50
N TYR A 315 7.84 1.99 8.46
CA TYR A 315 9.28 2.24 8.32
C TYR A 315 9.68 3.69 8.13
N PRO A 316 8.91 4.61 7.51
CA PRO A 316 9.36 5.99 7.35
C PRO A 316 9.68 6.67 8.69
N MET A 317 8.95 6.39 9.77
CA MET A 317 9.29 6.93 11.09
C MET A 317 10.58 6.34 11.66
N LEU A 318 10.87 5.06 11.40
CA LEU A 318 12.13 4.43 11.82
C LEU A 318 13.31 4.93 10.99
N LEU A 319 13.11 5.15 9.69
CA LEU A 319 14.11 5.75 8.80
C LEU A 319 14.45 7.18 9.24
N ALA A 320 13.44 7.96 9.61
CA ALA A 320 13.62 9.30 10.15
C ALA A 320 14.43 9.28 11.45
N ALA A 321 14.07 8.41 12.39
CA ALA A 321 14.80 8.27 13.66
C ALA A 321 16.23 7.75 13.45
N GLY A 322 16.43 6.80 12.53
CA GLY A 322 17.74 6.25 12.19
C GLY A 322 18.66 7.29 11.54
N ALA A 323 18.11 8.12 10.63
CA ALA A 323 18.86 9.22 10.02
C ALA A 323 19.31 10.24 11.08
N VAL A 324 18.43 10.55 12.05
CA VAL A 324 18.78 11.45 13.18
C VAL A 324 19.87 10.85 14.05
N ALA A 325 19.76 9.57 14.38
CA ALA A 325 20.76 8.87 15.19
C ALA A 325 22.12 8.79 14.47
N LEU A 326 22.11 8.44 13.18
CA LEU A 326 23.32 8.35 12.36
C LEU A 326 24.00 9.71 12.20
N GLU A 327 23.25 10.79 11.91
CA GLU A 327 23.79 12.13 11.83
C GLU A 327 24.47 12.53 13.14
N HIS A 328 23.81 12.28 14.28
CA HIS A 328 24.37 12.57 15.59
C HIS A 328 25.66 11.79 15.86
N TRP A 329 25.67 10.50 15.53
CA TRP A 329 26.85 9.64 15.69
C TRP A 329 28.04 10.11 14.82
N LEU A 330 27.77 10.49 13.55
CA LEU A 330 28.81 11.01 12.64
C LEU A 330 29.37 12.37 13.07
N ASP A 331 28.54 13.22 13.69
CA ASP A 331 28.95 14.52 14.16
C ASP A 331 29.67 14.48 15.54
N HIS A 332 29.39 13.44 16.37
CA HIS A 332 29.90 13.30 17.73
C HIS A 332 30.45 11.89 18.03
N PRO A 333 31.46 11.40 17.30
CA PRO A 333 31.87 9.99 17.36
C PRO A 333 32.49 9.55 18.70
N ARG A 334 32.65 10.45 19.68
CA ARG A 334 33.35 10.21 20.97
C ARG A 334 32.43 10.26 22.19
N LEU A 335 31.15 10.64 22.06
CA LEU A 335 30.26 10.84 23.21
C LEU A 335 29.52 9.57 23.67
N ASP A 336 29.49 8.51 22.86
CA ASP A 336 28.69 7.29 23.14
C ASP A 336 29.49 6.13 23.79
N ARG A 337 30.61 6.41 24.47
CA ARG A 337 31.27 5.39 25.31
C ARG A 337 30.69 5.44 26.72
N PRO A 338 29.90 4.46 27.15
CA PRO A 338 29.45 4.36 28.55
C PRO A 338 30.67 4.15 29.45
N GLY A 339 30.88 5.04 30.42
CA GLY A 339 31.82 4.85 31.53
C GLY A 339 33.02 5.77 31.61
N LEU A 340 33.12 6.87 30.88
CA LEU A 340 34.22 7.83 31.05
C LEU A 340 33.70 9.27 31.23
N ASP A 341 33.16 9.52 32.43
CA ASP A 341 33.04 10.89 32.95
C ASP A 341 34.46 11.46 33.20
N ARG A 342 35.03 12.14 32.18
CA ARG A 342 36.21 12.98 32.39
C ARG A 342 35.81 14.44 32.31
N PRO A 343 36.32 15.32 33.25
CA PRO A 343 35.98 16.73 33.27
C PRO A 343 36.36 17.41 31.95
N ARG A 344 35.53 18.35 31.49
CA ARG A 344 35.80 19.24 30.35
C ARG A 344 37.00 20.12 30.68
N LEU A 345 38.19 19.69 30.34
CA LEU A 345 39.36 20.54 30.26
C LEU A 345 39.64 20.78 28.77
N ASP A 346 39.61 22.04 28.41
CA ASP A 346 40.02 22.72 27.17
C ASP A 346 40.63 21.81 26.08
N ARG A 347 39.85 21.46 25.09
CA ARG A 347 40.36 20.88 23.86
C ARG A 347 39.97 21.77 22.68
N PRO A 348 40.92 22.05 21.77
CA PRO A 348 40.65 22.88 20.60
C PRO A 348 39.55 22.26 19.75
N GLU A 349 38.60 23.09 19.28
CA GLU A 349 37.48 22.74 18.37
C GLU A 349 37.93 22.19 17.01
N SER A 350 39.22 22.08 16.75
CA SER A 350 39.84 21.76 15.46
C SER A 350 40.03 20.27 15.16
N ALA A 351 39.51 19.32 15.99
CA ALA A 351 39.50 17.93 15.59
C ALA A 351 38.34 17.71 14.60
N ALA A 352 38.57 18.11 13.34
CA ALA A 352 37.66 17.80 12.22
C ALA A 352 37.25 16.34 12.27
N PRO A 353 35.96 16.02 12.17
CA PRO A 353 35.47 14.66 12.32
C PRO A 353 36.04 13.83 11.17
N ARG A 354 36.87 12.84 11.51
CA ARG A 354 37.48 11.88 10.55
C ARG A 354 36.47 11.11 9.69
N LEU A 355 35.15 11.25 9.95
CA LEU A 355 34.09 10.47 9.34
C LEU A 355 33.13 11.29 8.45
N GLN A 356 33.42 12.58 8.18
CA GLN A 356 32.50 13.40 7.35
C GLN A 356 32.35 12.88 5.91
N TRP A 357 33.39 12.24 5.38
CA TRP A 357 33.34 11.59 4.06
C TRP A 357 32.33 10.47 3.97
N LEU A 358 31.96 9.83 5.10
CA LEU A 358 30.92 8.80 5.13
C LEU A 358 29.54 9.35 4.76
N LYS A 359 29.24 10.60 5.06
CA LYS A 359 27.93 11.21 4.74
C LYS A 359 27.59 11.12 3.25
N PRO A 360 28.39 11.65 2.33
CA PRO A 360 28.12 11.51 0.90
C PRO A 360 28.25 10.07 0.43
N THR A 361 29.19 9.28 0.95
CA THR A 361 29.37 7.88 0.57
C THR A 361 28.13 7.04 0.85
N ILE A 362 27.53 7.17 2.03
CA ILE A 362 26.30 6.48 2.40
C ILE A 362 25.18 6.84 1.42
N VAL A 363 25.00 8.12 1.13
CA VAL A 363 23.96 8.57 0.18
C VAL A 363 24.21 7.99 -1.21
N ILE A 364 25.44 8.01 -1.73
CA ILE A 364 25.79 7.47 -3.04
C ILE A 364 25.49 5.97 -3.10
N VAL A 365 25.93 5.21 -2.09
CA VAL A 365 25.71 3.74 -2.03
C VAL A 365 24.21 3.41 -1.96
N LEU A 366 23.46 4.14 -1.15
CA LEU A 366 22.01 3.95 -1.03
C LEU A 366 21.28 4.29 -2.34
N VAL A 367 21.62 5.40 -2.98
CA VAL A 367 21.04 5.77 -4.29
C VAL A 367 21.39 4.74 -5.35
N ALA A 368 22.64 4.28 -5.43
CA ALA A 368 23.06 3.24 -6.36
C ALA A 368 22.27 1.93 -6.15
N SER A 369 22.06 1.53 -4.88
CA SER A 369 21.24 0.36 -4.56
C SER A 369 19.78 0.53 -4.97
N GLY A 370 19.22 1.72 -4.76
CA GLY A 370 17.85 2.05 -5.17
C GLY A 370 17.66 1.98 -6.69
N ILE A 371 18.60 2.54 -7.44
CA ILE A 371 18.61 2.46 -8.91
C ILE A 371 18.71 1.00 -9.36
N HIS A 372 19.59 0.22 -8.73
CA HIS A 372 19.75 -1.20 -9.05
C HIS A 372 18.47 -2.02 -8.79
N LEU A 373 17.77 -1.78 -7.69
CA LEU A 373 16.57 -2.53 -7.31
C LEU A 373 15.27 -1.98 -7.94
N MET A 374 15.31 -0.76 -8.51
CA MET A 374 14.12 -0.12 -9.09
C MET A 374 13.39 -0.98 -10.15
N PRO A 375 14.08 -1.71 -11.06
CA PRO A 375 13.41 -2.54 -12.05
C PRO A 375 12.52 -3.64 -11.46
N ILE A 376 12.74 -4.04 -10.20
CA ILE A 376 11.93 -5.07 -9.54
C ILE A 376 10.47 -4.61 -9.37
N VAL A 377 10.24 -3.30 -9.15
CA VAL A 377 8.95 -2.76 -8.71
C VAL A 377 8.43 -1.62 -9.58
N VAL A 378 9.25 -1.06 -10.45
CA VAL A 378 8.86 -0.05 -11.45
C VAL A 378 9.13 -0.61 -12.84
N PRO A 379 8.18 -0.53 -13.80
CA PRO A 379 8.33 -1.16 -15.12
C PRO A 379 9.27 -0.34 -16.03
N VAL A 380 10.54 -0.22 -15.63
CA VAL A 380 11.58 0.52 -16.38
C VAL A 380 12.15 -0.30 -17.54
N LEU A 381 12.04 -1.63 -17.47
CA LEU A 381 12.51 -2.59 -18.48
C LEU A 381 11.32 -3.20 -19.24
N SER A 382 11.54 -3.71 -20.44
CA SER A 382 10.58 -4.62 -21.08
C SER A 382 10.54 -5.97 -20.34
N PRO A 383 9.47 -6.78 -20.48
CA PRO A 383 9.38 -8.09 -19.83
C PRO A 383 10.59 -8.99 -20.09
N GLU A 384 11.09 -9.04 -21.31
CA GLU A 384 12.25 -9.84 -21.70
C GLU A 384 13.53 -9.37 -20.99
N HIS A 385 13.78 -8.06 -20.98
CA HIS A 385 14.93 -7.49 -20.30
C HIS A 385 14.81 -7.62 -18.78
N PHE A 386 13.58 -7.57 -18.24
CA PHE A 386 13.35 -7.84 -16.83
C PHE A 386 13.73 -9.28 -16.44
N LEU A 387 13.34 -10.28 -17.25
CA LEU A 387 13.74 -11.66 -16.99
C LEU A 387 15.26 -11.87 -17.09
N ALA A 388 15.93 -11.18 -18.02
CA ALA A 388 17.39 -11.20 -18.09
C ALA A 388 18.02 -10.55 -16.84
N TYR A 389 17.48 -9.42 -16.40
CA TYR A 389 17.93 -8.73 -15.19
C TYR A 389 17.72 -9.58 -13.93
N THR A 390 16.59 -10.28 -13.76
CA THR A 390 16.35 -11.12 -12.57
C THR A 390 17.38 -12.23 -12.40
N LYS A 391 17.99 -12.73 -13.48
CA LYS A 391 19.07 -13.73 -13.44
C LYS A 391 20.37 -13.18 -12.83
N THR A 392 20.54 -11.86 -12.77
CA THR A 392 21.71 -11.19 -12.17
C THR A 392 21.54 -10.91 -10.68
N LEU A 393 20.33 -11.08 -10.13
CA LEU A 393 20.06 -10.83 -8.72
C LEU A 393 20.65 -11.95 -7.84
N PRO A 394 21.26 -11.61 -6.69
CA PRO A 394 21.80 -12.59 -5.75
C PRO A 394 20.73 -13.31 -4.92
N PHE A 395 19.45 -13.03 -5.15
CA PHE A 395 18.31 -13.60 -4.44
C PHE A 395 17.14 -13.86 -5.39
N LYS A 396 16.25 -14.75 -5.00
CA LYS A 396 14.98 -15.00 -5.71
C LYS A 396 13.93 -13.99 -5.26
N LEU A 397 13.14 -13.51 -6.22
CA LEU A 397 12.01 -12.63 -5.91
C LEU A 397 10.96 -13.39 -5.08
N PRO A 398 10.30 -12.72 -4.11
CA PRO A 398 9.29 -13.34 -3.27
C PRO A 398 8.06 -13.73 -4.09
N VAL A 399 7.44 -14.86 -3.71
CA VAL A 399 6.12 -15.26 -4.20
C VAL A 399 5.11 -14.85 -3.13
N ASN A 400 4.15 -14.00 -3.50
CA ASN A 400 3.14 -13.50 -2.57
C ASN A 400 1.90 -14.40 -2.48
N GLU A 401 1.62 -15.15 -3.56
CA GLU A 401 0.54 -16.15 -3.63
C GLU A 401 1.03 -17.34 -4.46
N TYR A 402 0.76 -18.56 -4.00
CA TYR A 402 1.22 -19.78 -4.69
C TYR A 402 0.60 -19.95 -6.09
N SER A 403 -0.61 -19.45 -6.33
CA SER A 403 -1.26 -19.44 -7.64
C SER A 403 -0.44 -18.74 -8.72
N HIS A 404 0.34 -17.72 -8.33
CA HIS A 404 1.16 -16.92 -9.24
C HIS A 404 2.58 -17.50 -9.48
N ALA A 405 2.95 -18.59 -8.81
CA ALA A 405 4.27 -19.20 -8.98
C ALA A 405 4.52 -19.78 -10.39
N ARG A 406 3.46 -19.93 -11.21
CA ARG A 406 3.54 -20.47 -12.57
C ARG A 406 3.77 -19.41 -13.65
N ALA A 407 3.56 -18.12 -13.34
CA ALA A 407 3.77 -17.05 -14.29
C ALA A 407 5.28 -16.81 -14.55
N ALA A 408 5.63 -16.39 -15.76
CA ALA A 408 7.01 -16.03 -16.11
C ALA A 408 7.49 -14.80 -15.36
N LEU A 409 6.58 -13.84 -15.10
CA LEU A 409 6.83 -12.62 -14.35
C LEU A 409 6.31 -12.75 -12.91
N PRO A 410 6.84 -11.98 -11.95
CA PRO A 410 6.25 -11.90 -10.61
C PRO A 410 4.83 -11.29 -10.69
N GLN A 411 4.00 -11.62 -9.70
CA GLN A 411 2.58 -11.27 -9.66
C GLN A 411 2.31 -9.79 -10.00
N TRP A 412 3.02 -8.87 -9.39
CA TRP A 412 2.81 -7.43 -9.61
C TRP A 412 3.10 -6.94 -11.04
N TYR A 413 3.68 -7.81 -11.88
CA TYR A 413 3.84 -7.58 -13.31
C TYR A 413 2.95 -8.49 -14.14
N SER A 414 2.86 -9.80 -13.85
CA SER A 414 2.02 -10.72 -14.64
C SER A 414 0.55 -10.36 -14.64
N ASP A 415 0.04 -9.84 -13.52
CA ASP A 415 -1.34 -9.37 -13.39
C ASP A 415 -1.62 -8.02 -14.09
N GLN A 416 -0.67 -7.49 -14.85
CA GLN A 416 -0.85 -6.31 -15.71
C GLN A 416 -1.10 -6.66 -17.19
N PHE A 417 -1.15 -7.95 -17.56
CA PHE A 417 -1.27 -8.40 -18.93
C PHE A 417 -2.49 -9.30 -19.12
N GLY A 418 -2.97 -9.43 -20.37
CA GLY A 418 -4.00 -10.38 -20.76
C GLY A 418 -5.45 -9.85 -20.67
N TRP A 419 -5.71 -8.75 -19.99
CA TRP A 419 -7.05 -8.27 -19.69
C TRP A 419 -7.81 -7.75 -20.92
N LYS A 420 -7.11 -7.04 -21.80
CA LYS A 420 -7.72 -6.54 -23.03
C LYS A 420 -8.07 -7.69 -23.97
N GLU A 421 -7.22 -8.68 -24.09
CA GLU A 421 -7.41 -9.88 -24.90
C GLU A 421 -8.65 -10.68 -24.44
N ILE A 422 -8.92 -10.71 -23.13
CA ILE A 422 -10.12 -11.33 -22.55
C ILE A 422 -11.37 -10.54 -22.93
N ALA A 423 -11.33 -9.21 -22.83
CA ALA A 423 -12.45 -8.35 -23.18
C ALA A 423 -12.75 -8.38 -24.70
N ASP A 424 -11.71 -8.41 -25.53
CA ASP A 424 -11.84 -8.49 -26.99
C ASP A 424 -12.54 -9.82 -27.40
N GLU A 425 -12.22 -10.96 -26.78
CA GLU A 425 -12.89 -12.23 -27.07
C GLU A 425 -14.34 -12.26 -26.55
N ALA A 426 -14.62 -11.60 -25.41
CA ALA A 426 -15.98 -11.41 -24.93
C ALA A 426 -16.81 -10.57 -25.91
N GLU A 427 -16.22 -9.57 -26.56
CA GLU A 427 -16.85 -8.76 -27.62
C GLU A 427 -17.17 -9.62 -28.85
N VAL A 428 -16.26 -10.50 -29.27
CA VAL A 428 -16.51 -11.43 -30.38
C VAL A 428 -17.75 -12.29 -30.06
N ALA A 429 -17.86 -12.80 -28.83
CA ALA A 429 -19.04 -13.56 -28.41
C ALA A 429 -20.31 -12.71 -28.39
N TRP A 430 -20.24 -11.47 -27.89
CA TRP A 430 -21.36 -10.54 -27.83
C TRP A 430 -21.91 -10.20 -29.22
N ASN A 431 -21.03 -10.03 -30.19
CA ASN A 431 -21.41 -9.71 -31.56
C ASN A 431 -22.08 -10.89 -32.31
N ARG A 432 -21.95 -12.14 -31.80
CA ARG A 432 -22.70 -13.29 -32.31
C ARG A 432 -24.12 -13.37 -31.75
N ILE A 433 -24.44 -12.63 -30.67
CA ILE A 433 -25.81 -12.62 -30.11
C ILE A 433 -26.69 -11.71 -30.98
N PRO A 434 -27.83 -12.21 -31.46
CA PRO A 434 -28.84 -11.39 -32.17
C PRO A 434 -29.26 -10.20 -31.31
N VAL A 435 -29.47 -9.04 -31.93
CA VAL A 435 -29.76 -7.78 -31.21
C VAL A 435 -31.00 -7.92 -30.31
N GLU A 436 -31.99 -8.67 -30.76
CA GLU A 436 -33.24 -8.92 -30.04
C GLU A 436 -33.07 -9.76 -28.77
N GLN A 437 -31.99 -10.54 -28.67
CA GLN A 437 -31.66 -11.37 -27.52
C GLN A 437 -30.70 -10.72 -26.55
N ARG A 438 -30.06 -9.62 -26.93
CA ARG A 438 -29.02 -8.95 -26.14
C ARG A 438 -29.54 -8.41 -24.81
N SER A 439 -30.82 -8.01 -24.74
CA SER A 439 -31.40 -7.43 -23.52
C SER A 439 -31.45 -8.41 -22.33
N ASP A 440 -31.51 -9.75 -22.60
CA ASP A 440 -31.51 -10.79 -21.56
C ASP A 440 -30.23 -11.64 -21.58
N CYS A 441 -29.21 -11.25 -22.33
CA CYS A 441 -27.93 -11.96 -22.40
C CYS A 441 -26.87 -11.33 -21.51
N ALA A 442 -26.48 -12.02 -20.43
CA ALA A 442 -25.49 -11.56 -19.49
C ALA A 442 -24.08 -12.03 -19.87
N ILE A 443 -23.06 -11.31 -19.42
CA ILE A 443 -21.66 -11.75 -19.46
C ILE A 443 -21.25 -12.17 -18.05
N PHE A 444 -20.78 -13.41 -17.87
CA PHE A 444 -20.36 -13.94 -16.58
C PHE A 444 -18.85 -14.25 -16.59
N ALA A 445 -18.13 -13.58 -15.72
CA ALA A 445 -16.69 -13.74 -15.49
C ALA A 445 -16.40 -14.53 -14.20
N GLN A 446 -15.30 -15.29 -14.18
CA GLN A 446 -14.98 -16.15 -13.04
C GLN A 446 -14.44 -15.38 -11.83
N ASP A 447 -13.84 -14.22 -12.04
CA ASP A 447 -13.31 -13.36 -10.99
C ASP A 447 -13.52 -11.87 -11.29
N TYR A 448 -13.26 -11.04 -10.29
CA TYR A 448 -13.41 -9.58 -10.35
C TYR A 448 -12.49 -8.91 -11.38
N GLY A 449 -11.30 -9.48 -11.66
CA GLY A 449 -10.36 -8.93 -12.64
C GLY A 449 -10.89 -9.07 -14.07
N GLN A 450 -11.39 -10.26 -14.43
CA GLN A 450 -12.05 -10.50 -15.71
C GLN A 450 -13.31 -9.63 -15.85
N ALA A 451 -14.16 -9.57 -14.81
CA ALA A 451 -15.37 -8.76 -14.81
C ALA A 451 -15.05 -7.27 -15.02
N GLY A 452 -14.10 -6.75 -14.23
CA GLY A 452 -13.70 -5.34 -14.32
C GLY A 452 -12.99 -4.99 -15.64
N ALA A 453 -12.26 -5.93 -16.24
CA ALA A 453 -11.69 -5.74 -17.57
C ALA A 453 -12.79 -5.61 -18.65
N ILE A 454 -13.84 -6.43 -18.57
CA ILE A 454 -15.01 -6.32 -19.46
C ILE A 454 -15.71 -4.98 -19.26
N ASP A 455 -15.98 -4.60 -18.01
CA ASP A 455 -16.63 -3.33 -17.68
C ASP A 455 -15.84 -2.12 -18.17
N PHE A 456 -14.51 -2.21 -18.13
CA PHE A 456 -13.63 -1.13 -18.52
C PHE A 456 -13.44 -1.07 -20.05
N PHE A 457 -12.95 -2.14 -20.68
CA PHE A 457 -12.65 -2.16 -22.10
C PHE A 457 -13.91 -2.34 -22.96
N GLY A 458 -14.87 -3.15 -22.51
CA GLY A 458 -16.07 -3.46 -23.26
C GLY A 458 -17.09 -2.32 -23.31
N ARG A 459 -17.02 -1.35 -22.39
CA ARG A 459 -17.94 -0.19 -22.39
C ARG A 459 -17.91 0.58 -23.72
N ALA A 460 -16.73 0.78 -24.31
CA ALA A 460 -16.58 1.47 -25.60
C ALA A 460 -17.21 0.68 -26.77
N HIS A 461 -17.42 -0.61 -26.63
CA HIS A 461 -17.96 -1.55 -27.62
C HIS A 461 -19.42 -1.95 -27.34
N GLY A 462 -20.05 -1.32 -26.31
CA GLY A 462 -21.45 -1.55 -25.98
C GLY A 462 -21.72 -2.90 -25.28
N LEU A 463 -20.73 -3.49 -24.62
CA LEU A 463 -20.92 -4.64 -23.79
C LEU A 463 -21.70 -4.26 -22.52
N PRO A 464 -22.62 -5.12 -22.04
CA PRO A 464 -23.29 -4.90 -20.78
C PRO A 464 -22.32 -5.09 -19.60
N PRO A 465 -22.66 -4.54 -18.41
CA PRO A 465 -21.89 -4.80 -17.19
C PRO A 465 -21.74 -6.30 -16.93
N ALA A 466 -20.54 -6.71 -16.59
CA ALA A 466 -20.24 -8.11 -16.31
C ALA A 466 -20.80 -8.55 -14.96
N LEU A 467 -21.19 -9.81 -14.88
CA LEU A 467 -21.55 -10.50 -13.64
C LEU A 467 -20.35 -11.31 -13.15
N SER A 468 -20.16 -11.38 -11.83
CA SER A 468 -19.22 -12.33 -11.24
C SER A 468 -19.70 -12.76 -9.86
N GLY A 469 -19.41 -14.01 -9.50
CA GLY A 469 -19.63 -14.54 -8.16
C GLY A 469 -18.55 -14.08 -7.15
N ASP A 470 -17.56 -13.30 -7.59
CA ASP A 470 -16.41 -12.96 -6.78
C ASP A 470 -16.54 -11.58 -6.12
N ARG A 471 -16.12 -11.48 -4.85
CA ARG A 471 -16.05 -10.27 -4.03
C ARG A 471 -17.27 -9.36 -4.15
N THR A 472 -17.08 -8.07 -4.39
CA THR A 472 -18.14 -7.06 -4.43
C THR A 472 -19.09 -7.25 -5.61
N TYR A 473 -18.64 -7.83 -6.73
CA TYR A 473 -19.52 -8.18 -7.86
C TYR A 473 -20.67 -9.10 -7.44
N TRP A 474 -20.41 -10.06 -6.54
CA TRP A 474 -21.47 -10.92 -6.02
C TRP A 474 -22.53 -10.12 -5.24
N LEU A 475 -22.14 -9.10 -4.49
CA LEU A 475 -23.06 -8.21 -3.76
C LEU A 475 -23.93 -7.37 -4.69
N TRP A 476 -23.42 -6.99 -5.87
CA TRP A 476 -24.20 -6.22 -6.86
C TRP A 476 -25.31 -7.07 -7.52
N GLY A 477 -25.22 -8.39 -7.43
CA GLY A 477 -26.29 -9.30 -7.83
C GLY A 477 -26.33 -9.61 -9.32
N THR A 478 -27.50 -10.06 -9.77
CA THR A 478 -27.74 -10.56 -11.14
C THR A 478 -28.13 -9.49 -12.15
N HIS A 479 -28.21 -8.24 -11.76
CA HIS A 479 -28.70 -7.10 -12.58
C HIS A 479 -30.06 -7.36 -13.27
N GLY A 480 -30.86 -8.30 -12.74
CA GLY A 480 -32.17 -8.66 -13.29
C GLY A 480 -32.16 -9.66 -14.45
N TYR A 481 -30.98 -10.14 -14.87
CA TYR A 481 -30.90 -11.15 -15.92
C TYR A 481 -31.51 -12.47 -15.52
N SER A 482 -32.21 -13.10 -16.45
CA SER A 482 -32.86 -14.42 -16.23
C SER A 482 -31.84 -15.56 -16.11
N GLY A 483 -30.71 -15.43 -16.78
CA GLY A 483 -29.69 -16.47 -16.97
C GLY A 483 -29.95 -17.41 -18.14
N ASN A 484 -31.00 -17.15 -18.92
CA ASN A 484 -31.35 -18.03 -20.05
C ASN A 484 -30.41 -17.85 -21.26
N CYS A 485 -29.79 -16.69 -21.39
CA CYS A 485 -28.67 -16.41 -22.29
C CYS A 485 -27.47 -15.87 -21.48
N MET A 486 -26.32 -16.53 -21.60
CA MET A 486 -25.09 -16.09 -20.93
C MET A 486 -23.87 -16.29 -21.82
N ILE A 487 -23.00 -15.31 -21.85
CA ILE A 487 -21.62 -15.47 -22.30
C ILE A 487 -20.80 -15.80 -21.06
N VAL A 488 -20.18 -16.96 -21.01
CA VAL A 488 -19.42 -17.43 -19.84
C VAL A 488 -17.95 -17.54 -20.20
N LEU A 489 -17.09 -16.88 -19.38
CA LEU A 489 -15.66 -16.90 -19.51
C LEU A 489 -15.03 -17.93 -18.56
N GLY A 490 -13.95 -18.60 -18.99
CA GLY A 490 -13.03 -19.34 -18.12
C GLY A 490 -13.63 -20.57 -17.41
N ASP A 491 -14.76 -21.11 -17.87
CA ASP A 491 -15.33 -22.35 -17.29
C ASP A 491 -15.09 -23.56 -18.20
N ARG A 492 -15.33 -24.75 -17.68
CA ARG A 492 -15.20 -26.02 -18.42
C ARG A 492 -16.47 -26.32 -19.18
N ARG A 493 -16.34 -26.74 -20.43
CA ARG A 493 -17.48 -27.08 -21.30
C ARG A 493 -18.41 -28.10 -20.66
N GLU A 494 -17.85 -29.13 -20.03
CA GLU A 494 -18.62 -30.22 -19.41
C GLU A 494 -19.50 -29.71 -18.26
N ARG A 495 -18.98 -28.78 -17.47
CA ARG A 495 -19.79 -28.14 -16.41
C ARG A 495 -20.87 -27.26 -16.98
N LEU A 496 -20.58 -26.48 -18.01
CA LEU A 496 -21.59 -25.63 -18.68
C LEU A 496 -22.71 -26.49 -19.31
N GLN A 497 -22.42 -27.65 -19.89
CA GLN A 497 -23.42 -28.58 -20.43
C GLN A 497 -24.34 -29.16 -19.34
N GLN A 498 -23.93 -29.20 -18.08
CA GLN A 498 -24.79 -29.56 -16.96
C GLN A 498 -25.78 -28.44 -16.61
N LEU A 499 -25.40 -27.20 -16.83
CA LEU A 499 -26.15 -26.00 -16.46
C LEU A 499 -27.02 -25.45 -17.60
N PHE A 500 -26.67 -25.73 -18.87
CA PHE A 500 -27.36 -25.19 -20.05
C PHE A 500 -27.71 -26.28 -21.07
N ASN A 501 -28.78 -26.04 -21.83
CA ASN A 501 -29.19 -26.92 -22.92
C ASN A 501 -28.29 -26.80 -24.15
N GLN A 502 -27.82 -25.59 -24.42
CA GLN A 502 -26.93 -25.27 -25.55
C GLN A 502 -25.67 -24.61 -25.04
N VAL A 503 -24.50 -25.10 -25.45
CA VAL A 503 -23.19 -24.56 -25.11
C VAL A 503 -22.36 -24.48 -26.38
N GLU A 504 -22.21 -23.29 -26.93
CA GLU A 504 -21.42 -23.00 -28.10
C GLU A 504 -20.04 -22.48 -27.63
N TYR A 505 -18.97 -23.10 -28.10
CA TYR A 505 -17.62 -22.55 -27.92
C TYR A 505 -17.38 -21.49 -28.98
N VAL A 506 -17.04 -20.27 -28.53
CA VAL A 506 -16.77 -19.11 -29.41
C VAL A 506 -15.32 -19.08 -29.84
N GLY A 507 -14.43 -19.14 -28.87
CA GLY A 507 -12.99 -19.02 -29.04
C GLY A 507 -12.28 -18.98 -27.69
N THR A 508 -11.01 -18.63 -27.76
CA THR A 508 -10.14 -18.45 -26.59
C THR A 508 -9.43 -17.10 -26.73
N SER A 509 -9.36 -16.34 -25.66
CA SER A 509 -8.62 -15.07 -25.67
C SER A 509 -7.20 -15.28 -26.19
N ALA A 510 -6.65 -14.29 -26.90
CA ALA A 510 -5.33 -14.37 -27.48
C ALA A 510 -4.26 -14.70 -26.41
N ASP A 511 -3.26 -15.50 -26.81
CA ASP A 511 -2.16 -15.84 -25.92
C ASP A 511 -1.27 -14.64 -25.61
N ASN A 512 -1.00 -14.45 -24.32
CA ASN A 512 -0.08 -13.44 -23.85
C ASN A 512 0.93 -14.10 -22.88
N PRO A 513 2.19 -14.30 -23.30
CA PRO A 513 3.18 -15.08 -22.53
C PRO A 513 3.58 -14.40 -21.20
N TRP A 514 3.18 -13.14 -21.00
CA TRP A 514 3.48 -12.38 -19.78
C TRP A 514 2.34 -12.41 -18.79
N ALA A 515 1.12 -12.76 -19.24
CA ALA A 515 -0.08 -12.80 -18.42
C ALA A 515 -0.12 -14.06 -17.56
N LEU A 516 -0.64 -13.93 -16.35
CA LEU A 516 -1.04 -15.08 -15.55
C LEU A 516 -2.32 -15.70 -16.13
N GLU A 517 -3.29 -14.85 -16.48
CA GLU A 517 -4.54 -15.23 -17.11
C GLU A 517 -4.48 -14.97 -18.61
N SER A 518 -4.34 -16.04 -19.37
CA SER A 518 -4.21 -16.06 -20.80
C SER A 518 -4.97 -17.28 -21.35
N GLN A 519 -5.34 -17.25 -22.61
CA GLN A 519 -6.08 -18.33 -23.28
C GLN A 519 -7.39 -18.71 -22.57
N ILE A 520 -8.16 -17.70 -22.14
CA ILE A 520 -9.44 -17.89 -21.47
C ILE A 520 -10.52 -18.29 -22.49
N GLY A 521 -11.09 -19.49 -22.33
CA GLY A 521 -12.18 -19.97 -23.19
C GLY A 521 -13.48 -19.19 -22.98
N VAL A 522 -14.14 -18.83 -24.07
CA VAL A 522 -15.42 -18.09 -24.08
C VAL A 522 -16.52 -18.92 -24.71
N TYR A 523 -17.66 -18.98 -24.04
CA TYR A 523 -18.81 -19.82 -24.43
C TYR A 523 -20.10 -18.99 -24.47
N ILE A 524 -20.93 -19.21 -25.47
CA ILE A 524 -22.33 -18.76 -25.48
C ILE A 524 -23.20 -19.93 -24.97
N CYS A 525 -23.92 -19.67 -23.89
CA CYS A 525 -24.76 -20.66 -23.19
C CYS A 525 -26.22 -20.23 -23.26
N LYS A 526 -27.12 -21.13 -23.68
CA LYS A 526 -28.56 -20.86 -23.80
C LYS A 526 -29.38 -21.97 -23.18
N GLY A 527 -30.61 -21.61 -22.70
CA GLY A 527 -31.55 -22.54 -22.12
C GLY A 527 -31.09 -23.07 -20.76
N ALA A 528 -31.20 -22.23 -19.74
CA ALA A 528 -30.84 -22.56 -18.37
C ALA A 528 -31.59 -23.79 -17.82
N LYS A 529 -30.87 -24.72 -17.19
CA LYS A 529 -31.43 -25.92 -16.51
C LYS A 529 -31.62 -25.70 -15.01
N PHE A 530 -31.16 -24.59 -14.47
CA PHE A 530 -31.13 -24.27 -13.03
C PHE A 530 -32.30 -23.37 -12.58
N GLY A 531 -33.31 -23.14 -13.42
CA GLY A 531 -34.39 -22.20 -13.16
C GLY A 531 -33.97 -20.77 -13.48
N THR A 532 -33.90 -19.89 -12.51
CA THR A 532 -33.46 -18.50 -12.69
C THR A 532 -32.07 -18.26 -12.14
N LEU A 533 -31.37 -17.27 -12.71
CA LEU A 533 -30.03 -16.87 -12.23
C LEU A 533 -30.07 -16.42 -10.75
N THR A 534 -31.16 -15.79 -10.32
CA THR A 534 -31.38 -15.39 -8.92
C THR A 534 -31.38 -16.59 -7.96
N GLN A 535 -31.97 -17.73 -8.39
CA GLN A 535 -31.98 -18.97 -7.59
C GLN A 535 -30.59 -19.62 -7.51
N LEU A 536 -29.80 -19.51 -8.57
CA LEU A 536 -28.43 -20.04 -8.63
C LEU A 536 -27.42 -19.12 -7.91
N TRP A 537 -27.70 -17.81 -7.83
CA TRP A 537 -26.75 -16.78 -7.40
C TRP A 537 -26.06 -17.05 -6.06
N PRO A 538 -26.75 -17.51 -5.00
CA PRO A 538 -26.09 -17.83 -3.73
C PRO A 538 -25.01 -18.91 -3.84
N GLN A 539 -25.16 -19.86 -4.80
CA GLN A 539 -24.20 -20.95 -5.03
C GLN A 539 -22.98 -20.48 -5.84
N LEU A 540 -23.08 -19.34 -6.51
CA LEU A 540 -22.00 -18.73 -7.28
C LEU A 540 -21.08 -17.86 -6.42
N LYS A 541 -21.40 -17.67 -5.14
CA LYS A 541 -20.56 -16.90 -4.20
C LYS A 541 -19.16 -17.52 -4.13
N ARG A 542 -18.19 -16.75 -4.60
CA ARG A 542 -16.78 -17.13 -4.56
C ARG A 542 -15.98 -15.98 -3.98
N TRP A 543 -15.47 -16.17 -2.80
CA TRP A 543 -14.60 -15.16 -2.16
C TRP A 543 -13.18 -15.66 -2.27
N ARG A 544 -12.56 -15.31 -3.40
CA ARG A 544 -11.20 -15.74 -3.76
C ARG A 544 -10.16 -14.66 -3.51
#